data_91041c1391908b6f2c04f76ddd0674fa
#
_entry.id   91041c1391908b6f2c04f76ddd0674fa
#
_cell.length_a   1.000
_cell.length_b   1.000
_cell.length_c   1.000
_cell.angle_alpha   90.00
_cell.angle_beta   90.00
_cell.angle_gamma   90.00
#
_symmetry.space_group_name_H-M   'P 1'
#
loop_
_entity.id
_entity.type
_entity.pdbx_description
1 polymer ?
#
loop_
_entity_poly.entity_id
_entity_poly.type
_entity_poly.pdbx_seq_one_letter_code
_entity_poly.pdbx_strand_id
1 'polypeptide(L)'
;MTSQYQMISEIGDRLKSYRLGAGLTPEEVAKETGISVASLYRYESGQPIRVDALGKLADFLDVSLASLFGVGSENISSAVTFFERLRQIEAEADQITVLFGPVPYLLTTDRYDDLLPQVLLESVPETAANREGLENSISQLIGILKSRKQAFRERRPNIIGLISASELEHFIHSGFVGGTNLPSHETAARKDAAIHEVQNILSLVQEQPIGMQIGVVQDSMPSTSFQILRKGTNAQVAISPFRLGSSANVRIGVATITAAEETVKLHQSVTESLWKYSLKGEAASHVLECLLCGK
;
A
#
# COMPACT_ATOMS: atom_id res chain seq x y z
N MET A 1 -24.19 20.68 -2.49
CA MET A 1 -23.25 20.86 -3.61
C MET A 1 -21.92 20.11 -3.41
N THR A 2 -21.45 19.89 -2.18
CA THR A 2 -20.16 19.24 -1.87
C THR A 2 -20.06 17.77 -2.31
N SER A 3 -21.14 16.99 -2.19
CA SER A 3 -21.14 15.53 -2.49
C SER A 3 -20.94 15.20 -3.98
N GLN A 4 -21.53 15.98 -4.89
CA GLN A 4 -21.43 15.70 -6.34
C GLN A 4 -20.04 16.00 -6.90
N TYR A 5 -19.40 17.07 -6.47
CA TYR A 5 -18.02 17.40 -6.88
C TYR A 5 -17.02 16.37 -6.33
N GLN A 6 -17.22 15.89 -5.12
CA GLN A 6 -16.39 14.86 -4.52
C GLN A 6 -16.49 13.55 -5.31
N MET A 7 -17.69 13.11 -5.67
CA MET A 7 -17.89 11.90 -6.46
C MET A 7 -17.21 11.98 -7.83
N ILE A 8 -17.30 13.13 -8.53
CA ILE A 8 -16.68 13.34 -9.83
C ILE A 8 -15.15 13.30 -9.71
N SER A 9 -14.59 13.93 -8.69
CA SER A 9 -13.14 13.89 -8.41
C SER A 9 -12.66 12.45 -8.19
N GLU A 10 -13.38 11.68 -7.38
CA GLU A 10 -13.06 10.28 -7.09
C GLU A 10 -13.11 9.38 -8.35
N ILE A 11 -14.03 9.64 -9.29
CA ILE A 11 -14.06 8.95 -10.58
C ILE A 11 -12.78 9.25 -11.38
N GLY A 12 -12.34 10.49 -11.43
CA GLY A 12 -11.12 10.90 -12.09
C GLY A 12 -9.87 10.24 -11.50
N ASP A 13 -9.80 10.18 -10.17
CA ASP A 13 -8.72 9.50 -9.44
C ASP A 13 -8.66 8.00 -9.76
N ARG A 14 -9.82 7.32 -9.77
CA ARG A 14 -9.89 5.91 -10.14
C ARG A 14 -9.47 5.68 -11.59
N LEU A 15 -9.99 6.50 -12.51
CA LEU A 15 -9.63 6.45 -13.93
C LEU A 15 -8.11 6.55 -14.13
N LYS A 16 -7.47 7.53 -13.49
CA LYS A 16 -6.01 7.68 -13.52
C LYS A 16 -5.29 6.46 -12.99
N SER A 17 -5.75 5.89 -11.87
CA SER A 17 -5.12 4.72 -11.26
C SER A 17 -5.19 3.49 -12.15
N TYR A 18 -6.34 3.23 -12.78
CA TYR A 18 -6.50 2.12 -13.72
C TYR A 18 -5.66 2.30 -14.98
N ARG A 19 -5.60 3.51 -15.55
CA ARG A 19 -4.70 3.80 -16.68
C ARG A 19 -3.23 3.55 -16.32
N LEU A 20 -2.77 4.06 -15.19
CA LEU A 20 -1.40 3.83 -14.70
C LEU A 20 -1.12 2.34 -14.47
N GLY A 21 -2.06 1.63 -13.87
CA GLY A 21 -1.94 0.20 -13.63
C GLY A 21 -1.92 -0.66 -14.89
N ALA A 22 -2.51 -0.17 -15.98
CA ALA A 22 -2.41 -0.76 -17.31
C ALA A 22 -1.10 -0.39 -18.04
N GLY A 23 -0.27 0.48 -17.46
CA GLY A 23 0.97 0.95 -18.08
C GLY A 23 0.75 1.89 -19.26
N LEU A 24 -0.42 2.53 -19.36
CA LEU A 24 -0.82 3.33 -20.53
C LEU A 24 -0.50 4.82 -20.33
N THR A 25 0.02 5.43 -21.38
CA THR A 25 0.16 6.89 -21.48
C THR A 25 -1.19 7.54 -21.86
N PRO A 26 -1.39 8.83 -21.55
CA PRO A 26 -2.59 9.55 -22.01
C PRO A 26 -2.75 9.56 -23.53
N GLU A 27 -1.65 9.56 -24.27
CA GLU A 27 -1.61 9.54 -25.72
C GLU A 27 -2.14 8.22 -26.29
N GLU A 28 -1.77 7.09 -25.68
CA GLU A 28 -2.26 5.76 -26.07
C GLU A 28 -3.76 5.63 -25.83
N VAL A 29 -4.24 6.06 -24.66
CA VAL A 29 -5.67 6.07 -24.35
C VAL A 29 -6.43 6.97 -25.33
N ALA A 30 -5.92 8.15 -25.63
CA ALA A 30 -6.54 9.08 -26.57
C ALA A 30 -6.66 8.48 -27.97
N LYS A 31 -5.62 7.80 -28.44
CA LYS A 31 -5.58 7.14 -29.77
C LYS A 31 -6.65 6.05 -29.89
N GLU A 32 -6.77 5.20 -28.88
CA GLU A 32 -7.66 4.03 -28.93
C GLU A 32 -9.13 4.38 -28.64
N THR A 33 -9.38 5.36 -27.74
CA THR A 33 -10.76 5.73 -27.35
C THR A 33 -11.35 6.88 -28.18
N GLY A 34 -10.52 7.61 -28.92
CA GLY A 34 -10.91 8.84 -29.62
C GLY A 34 -11.18 10.04 -28.69
N ILE A 35 -10.79 9.93 -27.40
CA ILE A 35 -10.88 11.02 -26.43
C ILE A 35 -9.58 11.80 -26.48
N SER A 36 -9.66 13.14 -26.60
CA SER A 36 -8.42 13.95 -26.66
C SER A 36 -7.62 13.85 -25.36
N VAL A 37 -6.28 13.92 -25.48
CA VAL A 37 -5.35 13.95 -24.32
C VAL A 37 -5.75 15.03 -23.32
N ALA A 38 -6.09 16.22 -23.80
CA ALA A 38 -6.54 17.33 -22.96
C ALA A 38 -7.85 17.00 -22.19
N SER A 39 -8.79 16.29 -22.82
CA SER A 39 -10.00 15.83 -22.15
C SER A 39 -9.70 14.76 -21.10
N LEU A 40 -8.79 13.83 -21.40
CA LEU A 40 -8.38 12.81 -20.46
C LEU A 40 -7.75 13.44 -19.19
N TYR A 41 -6.82 14.37 -19.35
CA TYR A 41 -6.23 15.09 -18.21
C TYR A 41 -7.28 15.84 -17.38
N ARG A 42 -8.27 16.48 -18.03
CA ARG A 42 -9.38 17.13 -17.32
C ARG A 42 -10.21 16.13 -16.52
N TYR A 43 -10.50 14.96 -17.09
CA TYR A 43 -11.23 13.90 -16.40
C TYR A 43 -10.45 13.36 -15.20
N GLU A 44 -9.18 13.06 -15.40
CA GLU A 44 -8.29 12.59 -14.33
C GLU A 44 -8.04 13.65 -13.23
N SER A 45 -8.27 14.93 -13.50
CA SER A 45 -8.23 16.01 -12.51
C SER A 45 -9.59 16.33 -11.87
N GLY A 46 -10.57 15.44 -12.01
CA GLY A 46 -11.87 15.58 -11.35
C GLY A 46 -12.85 16.55 -12.05
N GLN A 47 -12.68 16.79 -13.35
CA GLN A 47 -13.70 17.51 -14.13
C GLN A 47 -14.81 16.56 -14.58
N PRO A 48 -16.04 17.08 -14.81
CA PRO A 48 -17.16 16.25 -15.24
C PRO A 48 -16.86 15.44 -16.49
N ILE A 49 -17.20 14.15 -16.45
CA ILE A 49 -17.01 13.20 -17.54
C ILE A 49 -18.38 12.94 -18.19
N ARG A 50 -18.43 12.97 -19.51
CA ARG A 50 -19.63 12.56 -20.25
C ARG A 50 -19.80 11.03 -20.14
N VAL A 51 -21.04 10.58 -20.03
CA VAL A 51 -21.37 9.16 -19.83
C VAL A 51 -20.84 8.28 -20.98
N ASP A 52 -20.92 8.77 -22.24
CA ASP A 52 -20.39 8.08 -23.41
C ASP A 52 -18.85 7.95 -23.37
N ALA A 53 -18.15 9.00 -22.90
CA ALA A 53 -16.71 8.95 -22.71
C ALA A 53 -16.32 8.01 -21.57
N LEU A 54 -17.06 8.03 -20.45
CA LEU A 54 -16.82 7.14 -19.33
C LEU A 54 -17.00 5.66 -19.70
N GLY A 55 -18.03 5.33 -20.50
CA GLY A 55 -18.25 3.98 -21.03
C GLY A 55 -17.05 3.51 -21.87
N LYS A 56 -16.60 4.32 -22.85
CA LYS A 56 -15.44 3.99 -23.68
C LYS A 56 -14.16 3.77 -22.87
N LEU A 57 -13.93 4.59 -21.84
CA LEU A 57 -12.77 4.47 -20.97
C LEU A 57 -12.85 3.20 -20.11
N ALA A 58 -14.04 2.88 -19.59
CA ALA A 58 -14.28 1.66 -18.83
C ALA A 58 -14.00 0.41 -19.67
N ASP A 59 -14.56 0.36 -20.88
CA ASP A 59 -14.37 -0.75 -21.82
C ASP A 59 -12.90 -0.90 -22.23
N PHE A 60 -12.23 0.21 -22.55
CA PHE A 60 -10.83 0.18 -22.97
C PHE A 60 -9.86 -0.24 -21.84
N LEU A 61 -10.14 0.18 -20.61
CA LEU A 61 -9.33 -0.17 -19.43
C LEU A 61 -9.73 -1.52 -18.82
N ASP A 62 -10.70 -2.22 -19.38
CA ASP A 62 -11.27 -3.48 -18.87
C ASP A 62 -11.70 -3.37 -17.39
N VAL A 63 -12.44 -2.30 -17.08
CA VAL A 63 -12.97 -2.04 -15.73
C VAL A 63 -14.47 -1.79 -15.77
N SER A 64 -15.17 -2.22 -14.71
CA SER A 64 -16.60 -1.96 -14.63
C SER A 64 -16.90 -0.49 -14.30
N LEU A 65 -18.04 0.03 -14.78
CA LEU A 65 -18.51 1.35 -14.39
C LEU A 65 -18.71 1.43 -12.86
N ALA A 66 -19.15 0.33 -12.22
CA ALA A 66 -19.29 0.26 -10.76
C ALA A 66 -17.94 0.51 -10.05
N SER A 67 -16.85 -0.07 -10.56
CA SER A 67 -15.50 0.18 -10.04
C SER A 67 -15.08 1.65 -10.23
N LEU A 68 -15.38 2.27 -11.36
CA LEU A 68 -15.09 3.68 -11.58
C LEU A 68 -15.94 4.60 -10.67
N PHE A 69 -17.20 4.26 -10.44
CA PHE A 69 -18.05 4.98 -9.50
C PHE A 69 -17.72 4.71 -8.03
N GLY A 70 -16.91 3.69 -7.72
CA GLY A 70 -16.61 3.28 -6.34
C GLY A 70 -17.83 2.72 -5.61
N VAL A 71 -18.75 2.10 -6.35
CA VAL A 71 -19.93 1.48 -5.79
C VAL A 71 -19.61 0.04 -5.39
N GLY A 72 -19.77 -0.27 -4.10
CA GLY A 72 -19.45 -1.59 -3.56
C GLY A 72 -17.96 -1.75 -3.23
N SER A 73 -17.28 -2.64 -3.93
CA SER A 73 -15.86 -2.93 -3.74
C SER A 73 -15.07 -2.73 -5.03
N GLU A 74 -13.94 -2.03 -4.96
CA GLU A 74 -12.96 -1.94 -6.04
C GLU A 74 -12.04 -3.17 -5.95
N ASN A 75 -12.11 -4.09 -6.91
CA ASN A 75 -11.21 -5.24 -6.98
C ASN A 75 -10.09 -4.92 -7.98
N ILE A 76 -8.84 -5.05 -7.53
CA ILE A 76 -7.67 -4.52 -8.22
C ILE A 76 -6.62 -5.62 -8.32
N SER A 77 -6.27 -6.04 -9.54
CA SER A 77 -5.25 -7.07 -9.81
C SER A 77 -3.83 -6.49 -10.00
N SER A 78 -3.71 -5.18 -10.24
CA SER A 78 -2.44 -4.48 -10.44
C SER A 78 -1.96 -3.82 -9.14
N ALA A 79 -0.72 -4.11 -8.72
CA ALA A 79 -0.11 -3.43 -7.58
C ALA A 79 0.05 -1.92 -7.83
N VAL A 80 0.38 -1.51 -9.06
CA VAL A 80 0.49 -0.09 -9.43
C VAL A 80 -0.85 0.63 -9.21
N THR A 81 -1.95 0.07 -9.72
CA THR A 81 -3.30 0.59 -9.50
C THR A 81 -3.62 0.67 -8.00
N PHE A 82 -3.37 -0.43 -7.27
CA PHE A 82 -3.68 -0.49 -5.84
C PHE A 82 -2.92 0.56 -5.03
N PHE A 83 -1.61 0.66 -5.21
CA PHE A 83 -0.81 1.62 -4.43
C PHE A 83 -1.06 3.06 -4.84
N GLU A 84 -1.44 3.33 -6.11
CA GLU A 84 -1.87 4.68 -6.52
C GLU A 84 -3.22 5.04 -5.90
N ARG A 85 -4.20 4.10 -5.88
CA ARG A 85 -5.46 4.31 -5.16
C ARG A 85 -5.23 4.55 -3.67
N LEU A 86 -4.36 3.76 -3.07
CA LEU A 86 -4.01 3.91 -1.66
C LEU A 86 -3.38 5.29 -1.39
N ARG A 87 -2.46 5.75 -2.26
CA ARG A 87 -1.86 7.10 -2.19
C ARG A 87 -2.91 8.20 -2.21
N GLN A 88 -3.90 8.10 -3.09
CA GLN A 88 -4.99 9.07 -3.21
C GLN A 88 -5.84 9.12 -1.94
N ILE A 89 -6.22 7.97 -1.39
CA ILE A 89 -7.04 7.89 -0.17
C ILE A 89 -6.24 8.34 1.05
N GLU A 90 -4.97 7.94 1.18
CA GLU A 90 -4.07 8.37 2.26
C GLU A 90 -3.83 9.88 2.25
N ALA A 91 -3.79 10.50 1.06
CA ALA A 91 -3.61 11.94 0.93
C ALA A 91 -4.74 12.76 1.58
N GLU A 92 -5.89 12.17 1.83
CA GLU A 92 -7.03 12.82 2.47
C GLU A 92 -7.35 12.28 3.87
N ALA A 93 -6.74 11.16 4.26
CA ALA A 93 -7.03 10.50 5.53
C ALA A 93 -6.55 11.33 6.74
N ASP A 94 -7.37 11.40 7.79
CA ASP A 94 -7.03 11.97 9.09
C ASP A 94 -6.36 10.94 9.99
N GLN A 95 -6.72 9.65 9.79
CA GLN A 95 -6.18 8.52 10.53
C GLN A 95 -5.99 7.31 9.60
N ILE A 96 -4.87 6.64 9.80
CA ILE A 96 -4.50 5.40 9.10
C ILE A 96 -4.25 4.31 10.16
N THR A 97 -5.03 3.25 10.11
CA THR A 97 -4.78 2.05 10.93
C THR A 97 -4.19 0.97 10.03
N VAL A 98 -3.03 0.43 10.40
CA VAL A 98 -2.23 -0.42 9.51
C VAL A 98 -1.96 -1.77 10.17
N LEU A 99 -2.33 -2.84 9.46
CA LEU A 99 -1.93 -4.22 9.74
C LEU A 99 -1.19 -4.78 8.50
N PHE A 100 -0.08 -4.16 8.14
CA PHE A 100 0.79 -4.62 7.06
C PHE A 100 2.12 -5.08 7.65
N GLY A 101 2.48 -6.31 7.39
CA GLY A 101 3.73 -6.88 7.84
C GLY A 101 4.86 -6.79 6.79
N PRO A 102 6.10 -7.06 7.19
CA PRO A 102 6.55 -7.12 8.58
C PRO A 102 6.66 -5.74 9.24
N VAL A 103 6.93 -4.67 8.43
CA VAL A 103 6.99 -3.27 8.89
C VAL A 103 6.07 -2.43 8.00
N PRO A 104 5.20 -1.58 8.58
CA PRO A 104 4.38 -0.66 7.80
C PRO A 104 5.24 0.28 6.94
N TYR A 105 5.04 0.27 5.63
CA TYR A 105 5.88 1.01 4.68
C TYR A 105 6.03 2.51 5.03
N LEU A 106 4.97 3.15 5.48
CA LEU A 106 4.99 4.57 5.85
C LEU A 106 5.92 4.88 7.03
N LEU A 107 6.25 3.87 7.84
CA LEU A 107 7.12 3.98 9.03
C LEU A 107 8.55 3.51 8.75
N THR A 108 8.88 3.06 7.55
CA THR A 108 10.21 2.59 7.21
C THR A 108 11.20 3.74 6.99
N THR A 109 12.50 3.43 7.09
CA THR A 109 13.59 4.38 6.86
C THR A 109 13.83 4.64 5.37
N ASP A 110 14.71 5.58 5.04
CA ASP A 110 15.12 5.81 3.64
C ASP A 110 15.97 4.65 3.11
N ARG A 111 16.69 3.92 3.97
CA ARG A 111 17.43 2.71 3.62
C ARG A 111 16.52 1.61 3.05
N TYR A 112 15.29 1.52 3.57
CA TYR A 112 14.27 0.64 2.99
C TYR A 112 13.98 1.00 1.54
N ASP A 113 13.80 2.30 1.25
CA ASP A 113 13.49 2.80 -0.10
C ASP A 113 14.66 2.60 -1.08
N ASP A 114 15.89 2.60 -0.60
CA ASP A 114 17.09 2.35 -1.42
C ASP A 114 17.21 0.87 -1.83
N LEU A 115 16.81 -0.06 -0.96
CA LEU A 115 16.86 -1.49 -1.21
C LEU A 115 15.64 -2.02 -1.98
N LEU A 116 14.48 -1.42 -1.78
CA LEU A 116 13.21 -1.93 -2.30
C LEU A 116 13.19 -2.14 -3.82
N PRO A 117 13.74 -1.23 -4.67
CA PRO A 117 13.78 -1.45 -6.12
C PRO A 117 14.43 -2.75 -6.51
N GLN A 118 15.59 -3.05 -5.93
CA GLN A 118 16.32 -4.29 -6.21
C GLN A 118 15.54 -5.51 -5.73
N VAL A 119 14.96 -5.47 -4.54
CA VAL A 119 14.15 -6.57 -3.98
C VAL A 119 12.93 -6.88 -4.87
N LEU A 120 12.26 -5.85 -5.37
CA LEU A 120 11.12 -6.04 -6.26
C LEU A 120 11.53 -6.58 -7.64
N LEU A 121 12.65 -6.13 -8.20
CA LEU A 121 13.19 -6.65 -9.48
C LEU A 121 13.60 -8.12 -9.36
N GLU A 122 14.21 -8.52 -8.25
CA GLU A 122 14.56 -9.91 -7.98
C GLU A 122 13.33 -10.82 -7.86
N SER A 123 12.18 -10.29 -7.46
CA SER A 123 10.92 -11.05 -7.40
C SER A 123 10.34 -11.38 -8.79
N VAL A 124 10.90 -10.79 -9.86
CA VAL A 124 10.51 -11.06 -11.24
C VAL A 124 11.32 -12.26 -11.78
N PRO A 125 10.66 -13.36 -12.15
CA PRO A 125 11.36 -14.51 -12.73
C PRO A 125 12.13 -14.13 -14.00
N GLU A 126 13.32 -14.67 -14.18
CA GLU A 126 14.09 -14.48 -15.42
C GLU A 126 13.33 -14.98 -16.66
N THR A 127 12.49 -15.97 -16.48
CA THR A 127 11.66 -16.58 -17.53
C THR A 127 10.34 -15.84 -17.80
N ALA A 128 10.10 -14.68 -17.17
CA ALA A 128 8.86 -13.94 -17.39
C ALA A 128 8.74 -13.44 -18.83
N ALA A 129 7.64 -13.78 -19.50
CA ALA A 129 7.41 -13.46 -20.91
C ALA A 129 7.41 -11.95 -21.24
N ASN A 130 7.04 -11.10 -20.26
CA ASN A 130 7.06 -9.64 -20.38
C ASN A 130 7.89 -9.00 -19.26
N ARG A 131 9.18 -9.37 -19.18
CA ARG A 131 10.08 -8.89 -18.14
C ARG A 131 10.23 -7.36 -18.16
N GLU A 132 10.44 -6.77 -19.33
CA GLU A 132 10.60 -5.31 -19.47
C GLU A 132 9.36 -4.55 -18.99
N GLY A 133 8.16 -5.00 -19.34
CA GLY A 133 6.91 -4.40 -18.85
C GLY A 133 6.75 -4.51 -17.33
N LEU A 134 7.20 -5.63 -16.73
CA LEU A 134 7.21 -5.79 -15.28
C LEU A 134 8.22 -4.87 -14.59
N GLU A 135 9.42 -4.70 -15.16
CA GLU A 135 10.44 -3.78 -14.65
C GLU A 135 9.97 -2.33 -14.71
N ASN A 136 9.29 -1.94 -15.80
CA ASN A 136 8.66 -0.61 -15.94
C ASN A 136 7.56 -0.41 -14.88
N SER A 137 6.71 -1.41 -14.65
CA SER A 137 5.68 -1.37 -13.61
C SER A 137 6.28 -1.23 -12.21
N ILE A 138 7.40 -1.91 -11.93
CA ILE A 138 8.13 -1.77 -10.66
C ILE A 138 8.68 -0.35 -10.51
N SER A 139 9.29 0.21 -11.55
CA SER A 139 9.83 1.58 -11.53
C SER A 139 8.73 2.60 -11.22
N GLN A 140 7.56 2.45 -11.84
CA GLN A 140 6.38 3.28 -11.58
C GLN A 140 5.88 3.11 -10.14
N LEU A 141 5.79 1.85 -9.67
CA LEU A 141 5.39 1.53 -8.29
C LEU A 141 6.30 2.21 -7.26
N ILE A 142 7.63 2.16 -7.45
CA ILE A 142 8.59 2.84 -6.58
C ILE A 142 8.32 4.36 -6.51
N GLY A 143 8.04 5.00 -7.64
CA GLY A 143 7.65 6.42 -7.66
C GLY A 143 6.40 6.72 -6.83
N ILE A 144 5.38 5.87 -6.94
CA ILE A 144 4.15 5.99 -6.15
C ILE A 144 4.42 5.79 -4.66
N LEU A 145 5.21 4.78 -4.30
CA LEU A 145 5.56 4.47 -2.91
C LEU A 145 6.32 5.64 -2.25
N LYS A 146 7.33 6.19 -2.93
CA LYS A 146 8.07 7.36 -2.46
C LYS A 146 7.14 8.57 -2.26
N SER A 147 6.22 8.82 -3.21
CA SER A 147 5.23 9.90 -3.11
C SER A 147 4.28 9.71 -1.91
N ARG A 148 3.87 8.46 -1.59
CA ARG A 148 3.07 8.15 -0.40
C ARG A 148 3.83 8.50 0.89
N LYS A 149 5.08 8.06 1.01
CA LYS A 149 5.93 8.34 2.19
C LYS A 149 6.19 9.83 2.35
N GLN A 150 6.44 10.55 1.26
CA GLN A 150 6.61 12.00 1.27
C GLN A 150 5.33 12.71 1.78
N ALA A 151 4.17 12.39 1.23
CA ALA A 151 2.89 12.95 1.66
C ALA A 151 2.59 12.64 3.14
N PHE A 152 2.92 11.44 3.61
CA PHE A 152 2.79 11.06 5.02
C PHE A 152 3.69 11.92 5.93
N ARG A 153 4.95 12.14 5.55
CA ARG A 153 5.90 12.98 6.31
C ARG A 153 5.47 14.44 6.38
N GLU A 154 4.85 14.95 5.32
CA GLU A 154 4.36 16.34 5.26
C GLU A 154 3.07 16.55 6.05
N ARG A 155 2.09 15.66 5.88
CA ARG A 155 0.76 15.82 6.48
C ARG A 155 0.65 15.29 7.89
N ARG A 156 1.42 14.26 8.25
CA ARG A 156 1.44 13.58 9.55
C ARG A 156 0.03 13.20 10.05
N PRO A 157 -0.75 12.43 9.29
CA PRO A 157 -2.01 11.90 9.79
C PRO A 157 -1.77 11.01 11.01
N ASN A 158 -2.78 10.84 11.86
CA ASN A 158 -2.67 9.89 12.97
C ASN A 158 -2.45 8.48 12.41
N ILE A 159 -1.50 7.74 12.98
CA ILE A 159 -1.23 6.36 12.60
C ILE A 159 -1.36 5.43 13.79
N ILE A 160 -2.03 4.29 13.60
CA ILE A 160 -2.11 3.18 14.52
C ILE A 160 -1.52 1.96 13.81
N GLY A 161 -0.33 1.56 14.20
CA GLY A 161 0.36 0.38 13.65
C GLY A 161 0.16 -0.83 14.55
N LEU A 162 -0.28 -1.95 13.97
CA LEU A 162 -0.26 -3.26 14.61
C LEU A 162 0.76 -4.14 13.90
N ILE A 163 1.77 -4.58 14.62
CA ILE A 163 2.94 -5.28 14.08
C ILE A 163 3.07 -6.63 14.77
N SER A 164 3.27 -7.69 14.00
CA SER A 164 3.47 -9.04 14.51
C SER A 164 4.90 -9.25 14.97
N ALA A 165 5.11 -9.70 16.21
CA ALA A 165 6.42 -10.09 16.70
C ALA A 165 7.03 -11.24 15.89
N SER A 166 6.23 -12.23 15.51
CA SER A 166 6.69 -13.37 14.69
C SER A 166 7.07 -12.98 13.28
N GLU A 167 6.36 -12.04 12.65
CA GLU A 167 6.75 -11.52 11.33
C GLU A 167 8.03 -10.68 11.39
N LEU A 168 8.24 -9.91 12.45
CA LEU A 168 9.50 -9.21 12.68
C LEU A 168 10.66 -10.17 12.89
N GLU A 169 10.48 -11.21 13.70
CA GLU A 169 11.47 -12.26 13.91
C GLU A 169 11.85 -12.93 12.59
N HIS A 170 10.86 -13.33 11.81
CA HIS A 170 11.10 -13.86 10.47
C HIS A 170 11.86 -12.88 9.58
N PHE A 171 11.50 -11.60 9.61
CA PHE A 171 12.14 -10.55 8.81
C PHE A 171 13.61 -10.32 9.21
N ILE A 172 13.93 -10.33 10.50
CA ILE A 172 15.31 -10.26 11.00
C ILE A 172 16.13 -11.45 10.47
N HIS A 173 15.56 -12.66 10.50
CA HIS A 173 16.27 -13.86 10.10
C HIS A 173 16.41 -14.02 8.58
N SER A 174 15.39 -13.68 7.81
CA SER A 174 15.40 -13.79 6.35
C SER A 174 16.03 -12.58 5.67
N GLY A 175 15.90 -11.39 6.24
CA GLY A 175 16.23 -10.12 5.59
C GLY A 175 15.21 -9.72 4.51
N PHE A 176 15.61 -8.80 3.67
CA PHE A 176 14.87 -8.43 2.47
C PHE A 176 15.05 -9.52 1.40
N VAL A 177 13.99 -10.20 1.04
CA VAL A 177 14.02 -11.31 0.08
C VAL A 177 13.10 -11.02 -1.10
N GLY A 178 13.68 -10.82 -2.28
CA GLY A 178 12.95 -10.72 -3.55
C GLY A 178 13.04 -11.99 -4.39
N GLY A 179 14.16 -12.70 -4.31
CA GLY A 179 14.45 -13.94 -5.06
C GLY A 179 15.08 -15.03 -4.18
N THR A 180 15.18 -16.25 -4.73
CA THR A 180 15.64 -17.44 -3.97
C THR A 180 17.16 -17.65 -3.97
N ASN A 181 17.93 -16.97 -4.84
CA ASN A 181 19.36 -17.24 -5.06
C ASN A 181 20.21 -15.99 -4.82
N LEU A 182 20.23 -15.50 -3.58
CA LEU A 182 21.10 -14.38 -3.23
C LEU A 182 22.49 -14.87 -2.79
N PRO A 183 23.59 -14.22 -3.23
CA PRO A 183 24.93 -14.49 -2.71
C PRO A 183 25.00 -14.27 -1.19
N SER A 184 25.84 -15.03 -0.50
CA SER A 184 25.92 -14.99 0.98
C SER A 184 26.23 -13.59 1.54
N HIS A 185 27.08 -12.80 0.86
CA HIS A 185 27.44 -11.46 1.30
C HIS A 185 26.24 -10.48 1.14
N GLU A 186 25.42 -10.62 0.11
CA GLU A 186 24.19 -9.83 -0.05
C GLU A 186 23.16 -10.22 0.99
N THR A 187 23.01 -11.50 1.29
CA THR A 187 22.11 -11.99 2.36
C THR A 187 22.44 -11.34 3.70
N ALA A 188 23.73 -11.23 4.06
CA ALA A 188 24.14 -10.56 5.29
C ALA A 188 23.75 -9.08 5.31
N ALA A 189 23.99 -8.34 4.23
CA ALA A 189 23.60 -6.93 4.09
C ALA A 189 22.09 -6.71 4.16
N ARG A 190 21.30 -7.67 3.61
CA ARG A 190 19.83 -7.64 3.64
C ARG A 190 19.25 -7.89 5.04
N LYS A 191 19.89 -8.78 5.80
CA LYS A 191 19.56 -9.02 7.21
C LYS A 191 19.91 -7.80 8.07
N ASP A 192 21.07 -7.20 7.87
CA ASP A 192 21.46 -5.97 8.56
C ASP A 192 20.48 -4.83 8.31
N ALA A 193 20.01 -4.69 7.06
CA ALA A 193 18.97 -3.72 6.73
C ALA A 193 17.64 -4.03 7.44
N ALA A 194 17.23 -5.30 7.54
CA ALA A 194 16.02 -5.68 8.27
C ALA A 194 16.14 -5.38 9.77
N ILE A 195 17.29 -5.68 10.38
CA ILE A 195 17.60 -5.32 11.78
C ILE A 195 17.46 -3.80 11.97
N HIS A 196 18.01 -3.01 11.06
CA HIS A 196 17.90 -1.55 11.11
C HIS A 196 16.44 -1.06 11.08
N GLU A 197 15.58 -1.66 10.26
CA GLU A 197 14.15 -1.32 10.24
C GLU A 197 13.46 -1.67 11.56
N VAL A 198 13.80 -2.81 12.17
CA VAL A 198 13.24 -3.18 13.49
C VAL A 198 13.76 -2.26 14.60
N GLN A 199 15.03 -1.82 14.53
CA GLN A 199 15.57 -0.79 15.44
C GLN A 199 14.83 0.55 15.29
N ASN A 200 14.49 0.94 14.07
CA ASN A 200 13.68 2.13 13.83
C ASN A 200 12.27 2.00 14.46
N ILE A 201 11.62 0.84 14.34
CA ILE A 201 10.34 0.59 15.01
C ILE A 201 10.49 0.64 16.54
N LEU A 202 11.56 0.09 17.09
CA LEU A 202 11.87 0.19 18.52
C LEU A 202 11.99 1.64 18.97
N SER A 203 12.73 2.47 18.22
CA SER A 203 12.85 3.91 18.51
C SER A 203 11.49 4.61 18.50
N LEU A 204 10.63 4.33 17.50
CA LEU A 204 9.29 4.90 17.42
C LEU A 204 8.38 4.47 18.60
N VAL A 205 8.52 3.23 19.09
CA VAL A 205 7.79 2.73 20.26
C VAL A 205 8.27 3.41 21.53
N GLN A 206 9.57 3.69 21.66
CA GLN A 206 10.17 4.36 22.84
C GLN A 206 9.89 5.86 22.84
N GLU A 207 10.03 6.54 21.72
CA GLU A 207 9.85 7.98 21.57
C GLU A 207 8.39 8.42 21.61
N GLN A 208 7.47 7.55 21.18
CA GLN A 208 6.02 7.80 21.13
C GLN A 208 5.66 9.14 20.46
N PRO A 209 6.03 9.39 19.20
CA PRO A 209 5.73 10.65 18.54
C PRO A 209 4.21 10.95 18.55
N ILE A 210 3.86 12.22 18.71
CA ILE A 210 2.45 12.66 18.72
C ILE A 210 1.75 12.19 17.43
N GLY A 211 0.57 11.59 17.58
CA GLY A 211 -0.21 11.05 16.47
C GLY A 211 0.22 9.66 16.00
N MET A 212 1.22 9.04 16.64
CA MET A 212 1.68 7.70 16.31
C MET A 212 1.51 6.75 17.48
N GLN A 213 0.85 5.63 17.23
CA GLN A 213 0.66 4.56 18.20
C GLN A 213 1.05 3.22 17.56
N ILE A 214 1.88 2.45 18.24
CA ILE A 214 2.34 1.14 17.77
C ILE A 214 2.03 0.09 18.83
N GLY A 215 1.34 -0.96 18.41
CA GLY A 215 1.09 -2.15 19.21
C GLY A 215 1.84 -3.35 18.63
N VAL A 216 2.57 -4.09 19.47
CA VAL A 216 3.26 -5.34 19.09
C VAL A 216 2.38 -6.52 19.51
N VAL A 217 1.99 -7.32 18.53
CA VAL A 217 1.15 -8.51 18.72
C VAL A 217 2.04 -9.74 18.78
N GLN A 218 1.94 -10.49 19.89
CA GLN A 218 2.67 -11.76 20.06
C GLN A 218 1.85 -12.99 19.66
N ASP A 219 0.55 -12.81 19.54
CA ASP A 219 -0.41 -13.84 19.16
C ASP A 219 -0.66 -13.86 17.64
N SER A 220 -1.63 -14.65 17.20
CA SER A 220 -1.98 -14.78 15.79
C SER A 220 -2.43 -13.46 15.16
N MET A 221 -1.93 -13.18 13.98
CA MET A 221 -2.35 -12.06 13.13
C MET A 221 -3.16 -12.57 11.94
N PRO A 222 -4.07 -11.76 11.37
CA PRO A 222 -4.69 -12.09 10.10
C PRO A 222 -3.64 -12.33 9.02
N SER A 223 -3.80 -13.40 8.22
CA SER A 223 -2.88 -13.73 7.13
C SER A 223 -2.93 -12.72 5.97
N THR A 224 -4.01 -11.97 5.87
CA THR A 224 -4.20 -10.94 4.85
C THR A 224 -3.98 -9.57 5.45
N SER A 225 -3.06 -8.82 4.87
CA SER A 225 -2.78 -7.45 5.28
C SER A 225 -3.91 -6.51 4.89
N PHE A 226 -4.27 -5.57 5.77
CA PHE A 226 -5.24 -4.53 5.47
C PHE A 226 -4.91 -3.20 6.16
N GLN A 227 -5.50 -2.14 5.63
CA GLN A 227 -5.50 -0.80 6.25
C GLN A 227 -6.93 -0.30 6.38
N ILE A 228 -7.19 0.43 7.46
CA ILE A 228 -8.41 1.21 7.62
C ILE A 228 -8.02 2.68 7.51
N LEU A 229 -8.57 3.37 6.52
CA LEU A 229 -8.33 4.78 6.26
C LEU A 229 -9.58 5.58 6.62
N ARG A 230 -9.43 6.57 7.48
CA ARG A 230 -10.55 7.36 7.99
C ARG A 230 -10.40 8.83 7.61
N LYS A 231 -11.48 9.42 7.10
CA LYS A 231 -11.59 10.86 6.84
C LYS A 231 -12.90 11.36 7.49
N GLY A 232 -12.81 12.10 8.58
CA GLY A 232 -13.98 12.49 9.37
C GLY A 232 -14.80 11.27 9.82
N THR A 233 -16.05 11.21 9.39
CA THR A 233 -16.97 10.07 9.69
C THR A 233 -16.86 8.91 8.71
N ASN A 234 -16.23 9.12 7.55
CA ASN A 234 -16.10 8.11 6.51
C ASN A 234 -14.88 7.24 6.77
N ALA A 235 -15.02 5.95 6.48
CA ALA A 235 -13.92 5.01 6.56
C ALA A 235 -13.93 4.06 5.36
N GLN A 236 -12.73 3.67 4.93
CA GLN A 236 -12.51 2.68 3.88
C GLN A 236 -11.54 1.63 4.38
N VAL A 237 -11.68 0.42 3.87
CA VAL A 237 -10.74 -0.69 4.11
C VAL A 237 -10.04 -1.02 2.80
N ALA A 238 -8.71 -1.04 2.85
CA ALA A 238 -7.87 -1.52 1.76
C ALA A 238 -7.24 -2.85 2.17
N ILE A 239 -7.58 -3.92 1.49
CA ILE A 239 -7.09 -5.28 1.72
C ILE A 239 -6.13 -5.63 0.59
N SER A 240 -4.94 -6.14 0.92
CA SER A 240 -3.91 -6.36 -0.09
C SER A 240 -3.18 -7.69 0.06
N PRO A 241 -3.02 -8.46 -1.03
CA PRO A 241 -2.09 -9.57 -1.11
C PRO A 241 -0.68 -9.13 -1.48
N PHE A 242 -0.49 -7.85 -1.86
CA PHE A 242 0.81 -7.33 -2.28
C PHE A 242 1.71 -7.07 -1.08
N ARG A 243 2.97 -7.52 -1.18
CA ARG A 243 4.00 -7.42 -0.14
C ARG A 243 5.24 -6.73 -0.70
N LEU A 244 5.86 -5.87 0.10
CA LEU A 244 6.99 -5.06 -0.35
C LEU A 244 8.35 -5.58 0.14
N GLY A 245 8.51 -5.92 1.38
CA GLY A 245 9.82 -6.19 1.98
C GLY A 245 10.22 -7.68 1.96
N SER A 246 9.80 -8.42 2.98
CA SER A 246 10.06 -9.86 3.06
C SER A 246 9.13 -10.63 2.13
N SER A 247 9.68 -11.55 1.33
CA SER A 247 8.91 -12.32 0.33
C SER A 247 8.07 -11.42 -0.58
N ALA A 248 8.73 -10.48 -1.25
CA ALA A 248 8.09 -9.47 -2.08
C ALA A 248 7.16 -10.09 -3.13
N ASN A 249 5.92 -9.59 -3.20
CA ASN A 249 4.93 -9.97 -4.19
C ASN A 249 4.14 -8.75 -4.63
N VAL A 250 4.44 -8.23 -5.81
CA VAL A 250 3.72 -7.11 -6.44
C VAL A 250 3.07 -7.50 -7.77
N ARG A 251 2.99 -8.82 -8.05
CA ARG A 251 2.55 -9.33 -9.35
C ARG A 251 1.30 -10.18 -9.31
N ILE A 252 1.10 -10.94 -8.24
CA ILE A 252 0.05 -11.97 -8.18
C ILE A 252 -0.87 -11.69 -7.01
N GLY A 253 -2.15 -11.48 -7.31
CA GLY A 253 -3.19 -11.32 -6.32
C GLY A 253 -4.25 -10.32 -6.75
N VAL A 254 -5.32 -10.26 -5.96
CA VAL A 254 -6.40 -9.28 -6.11
C VAL A 254 -6.54 -8.53 -4.79
N ALA A 255 -6.25 -7.24 -4.82
CA ALA A 255 -6.52 -6.33 -3.72
C ALA A 255 -7.98 -5.83 -3.79
N THR A 256 -8.51 -5.41 -2.65
CA THR A 256 -9.87 -4.86 -2.56
C THR A 256 -9.86 -3.57 -1.76
N ILE A 257 -10.52 -2.53 -2.28
CA ILE A 257 -10.80 -1.29 -1.54
C ILE A 257 -12.32 -1.16 -1.43
N THR A 258 -12.83 -0.95 -0.23
CA THR A 258 -14.27 -0.85 -0.01
C THR A 258 -14.63 0.12 1.12
N ALA A 259 -15.74 0.82 0.95
CA ALA A 259 -16.39 1.64 1.96
C ALA A 259 -17.68 0.96 2.51
N ALA A 260 -17.93 -0.32 2.16
CA ALA A 260 -19.10 -1.05 2.63
C ALA A 260 -19.11 -1.11 4.16
N GLU A 261 -20.16 -0.58 4.77
CA GLU A 261 -20.26 -0.35 6.22
C GLU A 261 -20.02 -1.62 7.04
N GLU A 262 -20.59 -2.74 6.59
CA GLU A 262 -20.40 -4.03 7.25
C GLU A 262 -18.93 -4.47 7.22
N THR A 263 -18.28 -4.39 6.05
CA THR A 263 -16.86 -4.75 5.90
C THR A 263 -15.97 -3.86 6.77
N VAL A 264 -16.24 -2.55 6.78
CA VAL A 264 -15.51 -1.60 7.63
C VAL A 264 -15.67 -1.95 9.11
N LYS A 265 -16.89 -2.20 9.58
CA LYS A 265 -17.16 -2.57 10.98
C LYS A 265 -16.47 -3.87 11.40
N LEU A 266 -16.49 -4.89 10.54
CA LEU A 266 -15.82 -6.17 10.83
C LEU A 266 -14.31 -5.99 10.98
N HIS A 267 -13.65 -5.25 10.06
CA HIS A 267 -12.20 -4.98 10.15
C HIS A 267 -11.85 -4.10 11.35
N GLN A 268 -12.70 -3.14 11.70
CA GLN A 268 -12.53 -2.35 12.93
C GLN A 268 -12.60 -3.23 14.17
N SER A 269 -13.56 -4.14 14.25
CA SER A 269 -13.69 -5.08 15.39
C SER A 269 -12.45 -5.97 15.53
N VAL A 270 -11.90 -6.48 14.41
CA VAL A 270 -10.65 -7.24 14.42
C VAL A 270 -9.48 -6.37 14.93
N THR A 271 -9.38 -5.14 14.43
CA THR A 271 -8.33 -4.20 14.85
C THR A 271 -8.43 -3.88 16.33
N GLU A 272 -9.63 -3.59 16.84
CA GLU A 272 -9.86 -3.29 18.26
C GLU A 272 -9.51 -4.48 19.15
N SER A 273 -9.84 -5.69 18.71
CA SER A 273 -9.47 -6.92 19.41
C SER A 273 -7.96 -7.08 19.50
N LEU A 274 -7.26 -6.96 18.36
CA LEU A 274 -5.80 -7.04 18.31
C LEU A 274 -5.15 -5.93 19.14
N TRP A 275 -5.68 -4.71 19.04
CA TRP A 275 -5.18 -3.58 19.82
C TRP A 275 -5.29 -3.81 21.31
N LYS A 276 -6.40 -4.38 21.77
CA LYS A 276 -6.64 -4.68 23.19
C LYS A 276 -5.57 -5.60 23.76
N TYR A 277 -5.13 -6.61 23.01
CA TYR A 277 -4.17 -7.62 23.44
C TYR A 277 -2.72 -7.33 23.03
N SER A 278 -2.48 -6.33 22.15
CA SER A 278 -1.12 -5.96 21.78
C SER A 278 -0.37 -5.28 22.93
N LEU A 279 0.93 -5.46 22.96
CA LEU A 279 1.84 -4.78 23.87
C LEU A 279 2.15 -3.36 23.39
N LYS A 280 2.30 -2.41 24.29
CA LYS A 280 2.60 -0.99 24.01
C LYS A 280 3.69 -0.50 24.96
N GLY A 281 4.33 0.62 24.61
CA GLY A 281 5.34 1.27 25.44
C GLY A 281 6.44 0.31 25.88
N GLU A 282 6.80 0.29 27.15
CA GLU A 282 7.90 -0.51 27.69
C GLU A 282 7.77 -2.02 27.41
N ALA A 283 6.55 -2.57 27.50
CA ALA A 283 6.33 -3.99 27.22
C ALA A 283 6.59 -4.33 25.74
N ALA A 284 6.19 -3.46 24.80
CA ALA A 284 6.51 -3.61 23.41
C ALA A 284 8.01 -3.45 23.14
N SER A 285 8.64 -2.44 23.73
CA SER A 285 10.09 -2.21 23.64
C SER A 285 10.89 -3.44 24.07
N HIS A 286 10.54 -4.03 25.21
CA HIS A 286 11.22 -5.22 25.71
C HIS A 286 11.15 -6.40 24.73
N VAL A 287 9.98 -6.65 24.11
CA VAL A 287 9.85 -7.70 23.09
C VAL A 287 10.74 -7.42 21.88
N LEU A 288 10.75 -6.17 21.39
CA LEU A 288 11.58 -5.78 20.23
C LEU A 288 13.08 -5.89 20.54
N GLU A 289 13.51 -5.51 21.75
CA GLU A 289 14.89 -5.69 22.20
C GLU A 289 15.29 -7.17 22.28
N CYS A 290 14.42 -8.05 22.78
CA CYS A 290 14.66 -9.49 22.79
C CYS A 290 14.82 -10.04 21.38
N LEU A 291 13.97 -9.64 20.43
CA LEU A 291 14.09 -10.04 19.03
C LEU A 291 15.42 -9.60 18.40
N LEU A 292 15.85 -8.38 18.69
CA LEU A 292 17.12 -7.84 18.18
C LEU A 292 18.35 -8.50 18.80
N CYS A 293 18.26 -8.97 20.06
CA CYS A 293 19.32 -9.70 20.73
C CYS A 293 19.37 -11.20 20.39
N GLY A 294 18.42 -11.71 19.60
CA GLY A 294 18.33 -13.14 19.27
C GLY A 294 17.97 -14.03 20.46
N LYS A 295 17.22 -13.51 21.41
CA LYS A 295 16.77 -14.22 22.63
C LYS A 295 15.28 -14.46 22.65
#